data_bd247464c290d65ca8ab8cbd53e8e79f
#
_entry.id   bd247464c290d65ca8ab8cbd53e8e79f
#
_cell.length_a   1.000
_cell.length_b   1.000
_cell.length_c   1.000
_cell.angle_alpha   90.00
_cell.angle_beta   90.00
_cell.angle_gamma   90.00
#
_symmetry.space_group_name_H-M   'P 1'
#
loop_
_entity.id
_entity.type
_entity.pdbx_description
1 polymer ?
#
loop_
_entity_poly.entity_id
_entity_poly.type
_entity_poly.pdbx_seq_one_letter_code
_entity_poly.pdbx_strand_id
1 'polypeptide(L)'
;MTFVNVDPSRPDPSRLDARYTTVAIAIHWLAAALILAALIIGVSMVDLPVSPSRLKLYSYHKWIGITVLALSAVRLGWRLTHTPPLSMDTVAWKRTAAHLTHGALYLLFFAIPLVGWALSSASGFPVVVFGVLPLPDFVPVDKALVALLKPWHRGLAFALGGLVTVHVLAAVAHRVVDGHPVLQRMGLRFR
;
A
#
# COMPACT_ATOMS: atom_id res chain seq x y z
N MET A 1 -24.62 -25.84 37.72
CA MET A 1 -23.52 -25.03 37.11
C MET A 1 -22.91 -25.90 36.02
N THR A 2 -23.24 -25.63 34.75
CA THR A 2 -22.73 -26.40 33.62
C THR A 2 -21.40 -25.73 33.21
N PHE A 3 -20.27 -26.37 33.48
CA PHE A 3 -18.98 -25.95 32.99
C PHE A 3 -18.94 -26.19 31.48
N VAL A 4 -18.94 -25.11 30.68
CA VAL A 4 -18.68 -25.19 29.27
C VAL A 4 -17.20 -25.55 29.13
N ASN A 5 -16.93 -26.77 28.68
CA ASN A 5 -15.60 -27.28 28.40
C ASN A 5 -15.09 -26.56 27.14
N VAL A 6 -14.33 -25.46 27.29
CA VAL A 6 -13.73 -24.72 26.19
C VAL A 6 -12.53 -25.54 25.74
N ASP A 7 -12.61 -26.16 24.59
CA ASP A 7 -11.49 -26.84 23.94
C ASP A 7 -10.41 -25.80 23.61
N PRO A 8 -9.22 -25.83 24.27
CA PRO A 8 -8.16 -24.83 24.06
C PRO A 8 -7.54 -24.89 22.67
N SER A 9 -7.84 -25.92 21.87
CA SER A 9 -7.35 -26.05 20.49
C SER A 9 -8.25 -25.34 19.46
N ARG A 10 -9.49 -24.95 19.84
CA ARG A 10 -10.40 -24.21 18.95
C ARG A 10 -10.18 -22.72 19.07
N PRO A 11 -10.01 -22.02 17.92
CA PRO A 11 -9.96 -20.55 17.93
C PRO A 11 -11.24 -20.00 18.58
N ASP A 12 -11.08 -19.04 19.48
CA ASP A 12 -12.19 -18.32 20.10
C ASP A 12 -13.10 -17.73 19.01
N PRO A 13 -14.39 -18.08 18.94
CA PRO A 13 -15.32 -17.59 17.92
C PRO A 13 -15.40 -16.07 17.88
N SER A 14 -15.24 -15.38 19.02
CA SER A 14 -15.24 -13.92 19.09
C SER A 14 -14.08 -13.29 18.31
N ARG A 15 -12.97 -13.99 18.15
CA ARG A 15 -11.80 -13.54 17.36
C ARG A 15 -12.00 -13.75 15.85
N LEU A 16 -12.90 -14.64 15.45
CA LEU A 16 -13.26 -14.84 14.04
C LEU A 16 -14.16 -13.70 13.52
N ASP A 17 -15.00 -13.10 14.39
CA ASP A 17 -15.85 -11.95 14.05
C ASP A 17 -15.17 -10.60 14.28
N ALA A 18 -13.92 -10.59 14.78
CA ALA A 18 -13.19 -9.38 15.07
C ALA A 18 -12.98 -8.54 13.81
N ARG A 19 -13.19 -7.23 13.94
CA ARG A 19 -12.89 -6.23 12.90
C ARG A 19 -11.50 -5.65 13.11
N TYR A 20 -10.94 -5.10 12.04
CA TYR A 20 -9.77 -4.24 12.19
C TYR A 20 -10.10 -2.99 13.01
N THR A 21 -9.12 -2.44 13.69
CA THR A 21 -9.29 -1.16 14.42
C THR A 21 -9.65 -0.05 13.43
N THR A 22 -10.42 0.94 13.89
CA THR A 22 -10.80 2.10 13.05
C THR A 22 -9.58 2.80 12.46
N VAL A 23 -8.48 2.89 13.24
CA VAL A 23 -7.22 3.46 12.77
C VAL A 23 -6.62 2.66 11.62
N ALA A 24 -6.56 1.33 11.74
CA ALA A 24 -6.06 0.47 10.67
C ALA A 24 -6.90 0.59 9.38
N ILE A 25 -8.22 0.68 9.53
CA ILE A 25 -9.15 0.87 8.41
C ILE A 25 -8.92 2.24 7.75
N ALA A 26 -8.83 3.31 8.53
CA ALA A 26 -8.63 4.65 8.01
C ALA A 26 -7.30 4.77 7.24
N ILE A 27 -6.20 4.29 7.83
CA ILE A 27 -4.88 4.29 7.19
C ILE A 27 -4.90 3.46 5.89
N HIS A 28 -5.61 2.31 5.90
CA HIS A 28 -5.71 1.47 4.70
C HIS A 28 -6.39 2.20 3.54
N TRP A 29 -7.58 2.78 3.77
CA TRP A 29 -8.32 3.43 2.70
C TRP A 29 -7.65 4.73 2.23
N LEU A 30 -7.05 5.48 3.14
CA LEU A 30 -6.27 6.66 2.77
C LEU A 30 -5.07 6.27 1.90
N ALA A 31 -4.30 5.26 2.31
CA ALA A 31 -3.18 4.76 1.51
C ALA A 31 -3.64 4.23 0.14
N ALA A 32 -4.75 3.48 0.08
CA ALA A 32 -5.32 2.97 -1.17
C ALA A 32 -5.69 4.12 -2.14
N ALA A 33 -6.35 5.17 -1.64
CA ALA A 33 -6.70 6.34 -2.45
C ALA A 33 -5.45 7.08 -2.96
N LEU A 34 -4.45 7.28 -2.11
CA LEU A 34 -3.20 7.94 -2.49
C LEU A 34 -2.38 7.12 -3.48
N ILE A 35 -2.32 5.79 -3.33
CA ILE A 35 -1.64 4.91 -4.27
C ILE A 35 -2.31 4.96 -5.64
N LEU A 36 -3.64 4.90 -5.69
CA LEU A 36 -4.38 5.02 -6.94
C LEU A 36 -4.12 6.38 -7.61
N ALA A 37 -4.17 7.47 -6.85
CA ALA A 37 -3.85 8.80 -7.35
C ALA A 37 -2.41 8.90 -7.87
N ALA A 38 -1.42 8.34 -7.14
CA ALA A 38 -0.03 8.31 -7.57
C ALA A 38 0.17 7.54 -8.88
N LEU A 39 -0.50 6.39 -9.04
CA LEU A 39 -0.45 5.59 -10.27
C LEU A 39 -1.05 6.36 -11.47
N ILE A 40 -2.23 6.96 -11.28
CA ILE A 40 -2.91 7.74 -12.32
C ILE A 40 -2.04 8.93 -12.74
N ILE A 41 -1.56 9.73 -11.79
CA ILE A 41 -0.70 10.89 -12.08
C ILE A 41 0.61 10.42 -12.73
N GLY A 42 1.22 9.36 -12.19
CA GLY A 42 2.48 8.81 -12.68
C GLY A 42 2.42 8.40 -14.16
N VAL A 43 1.33 7.76 -14.56
CA VAL A 43 1.11 7.38 -15.97
C VAL A 43 0.79 8.62 -16.82
N SER A 44 -0.12 9.49 -16.34
CA SER A 44 -0.60 10.64 -17.11
C SER A 44 0.47 11.70 -17.38
N MET A 45 1.39 11.93 -16.41
CA MET A 45 2.36 13.03 -16.53
C MET A 45 3.50 12.78 -17.52
N VAL A 46 3.78 11.52 -17.88
CA VAL A 46 4.97 11.17 -18.69
C VAL A 46 4.86 11.65 -20.13
N ASP A 47 3.65 11.58 -20.69
CA ASP A 47 3.39 11.89 -22.11
C ASP A 47 3.00 13.36 -22.34
N LEU A 48 2.86 14.15 -21.28
CA LEU A 48 2.55 15.56 -21.40
C LEU A 48 3.76 16.37 -21.93
N PRO A 49 3.53 17.40 -22.75
CA PRO A 49 4.58 18.34 -23.14
C PRO A 49 5.11 19.09 -21.91
N VAL A 50 6.38 19.52 -21.97
CA VAL A 50 6.99 20.32 -20.89
C VAL A 50 6.20 21.61 -20.71
N SER A 51 5.58 21.77 -19.55
CA SER A 51 4.69 22.88 -19.23
C SER A 51 4.62 23.08 -17.72
N PRO A 52 4.17 24.24 -17.23
CA PRO A 52 3.93 24.46 -15.79
C PRO A 52 2.99 23.43 -15.18
N SER A 53 1.98 22.98 -15.94
CA SER A 53 1.03 21.94 -15.49
C SER A 53 1.71 20.60 -15.30
N ARG A 54 2.58 20.19 -16.22
CA ARG A 54 3.38 18.95 -16.07
C ARG A 54 4.27 19.02 -14.82
N LEU A 55 4.95 20.14 -14.59
CA LEU A 55 5.80 20.33 -13.40
C LEU A 55 5.00 20.22 -12.11
N LYS A 56 3.78 20.77 -12.06
CA LYS A 56 2.86 20.62 -10.90
C LYS A 56 2.49 19.15 -10.67
N LEU A 57 2.20 18.39 -11.72
CA LEU A 57 1.88 16.96 -11.59
C LEU A 57 3.07 16.16 -11.04
N TYR A 58 4.32 16.45 -11.48
CA TYR A 58 5.51 15.85 -10.88
C TYR A 58 5.65 16.19 -9.39
N SER A 59 5.34 17.42 -8.99
CA SER A 59 5.36 17.82 -7.58
C SER A 59 4.30 17.08 -6.78
N TYR A 60 3.06 16.99 -7.26
CA TYR A 60 1.99 16.24 -6.60
C TYR A 60 2.31 14.76 -6.50
N HIS A 61 2.85 14.14 -7.57
CA HIS A 61 3.27 12.74 -7.54
C HIS A 61 4.33 12.49 -6.45
N LYS A 62 5.34 13.36 -6.36
CA LYS A 62 6.39 13.28 -5.33
C LYS A 62 5.80 13.43 -3.92
N TRP A 63 4.91 14.39 -3.69
CA TRP A 63 4.27 14.60 -2.38
C TRP A 63 3.44 13.39 -1.97
N ILE A 64 2.63 12.87 -2.88
CA ILE A 64 1.84 11.66 -2.64
C ILE A 64 2.76 10.47 -2.34
N GLY A 65 3.83 10.29 -3.10
CA GLY A 65 4.80 9.22 -2.88
C GLY A 65 5.42 9.26 -1.48
N ILE A 66 5.88 10.43 -1.03
CA ILE A 66 6.42 10.60 0.35
C ILE A 66 5.34 10.38 1.40
N THR A 67 4.11 10.86 1.16
CA THR A 67 2.99 10.62 2.09
C THR A 67 2.66 9.14 2.19
N VAL A 68 2.66 8.40 1.07
CA VAL A 68 2.47 6.94 1.06
C VAL A 68 3.58 6.24 1.85
N LEU A 69 4.84 6.66 1.68
CA LEU A 69 5.97 6.13 2.45
C LEU A 69 5.77 6.32 3.96
N ALA A 70 5.42 7.53 4.39
CA ALA A 70 5.15 7.84 5.79
C ALA A 70 3.97 7.04 6.35
N LEU A 71 2.84 6.99 5.61
CA LEU A 71 1.67 6.20 6.01
C LEU A 71 1.98 4.69 6.08
N SER A 72 2.84 4.19 5.20
CA SER A 72 3.26 2.78 5.22
C SER A 72 4.08 2.46 6.46
N ALA A 73 4.96 3.37 6.89
CA ALA A 73 5.70 3.24 8.13
C ALA A 73 4.76 3.27 9.36
N VAL A 74 3.82 4.22 9.41
CA VAL A 74 2.81 4.29 10.48
C VAL A 74 1.95 3.01 10.50
N ARG A 75 1.51 2.54 9.34
CA ARG A 75 0.72 1.31 9.22
C ARG A 75 1.47 0.07 9.68
N LEU A 76 2.75 -0.04 9.33
CA LEU A 76 3.59 -1.13 9.77
C LEU A 76 3.78 -1.09 11.29
N GLY A 77 4.10 0.07 11.86
CA GLY A 77 4.21 0.27 13.31
C GLY A 77 2.91 -0.08 14.03
N TRP A 78 1.75 0.34 13.49
CA TRP A 78 0.45 -0.03 14.03
C TRP A 78 0.21 -1.53 14.02
N ARG A 79 0.56 -2.20 12.92
CA ARG A 79 0.42 -3.66 12.77
C ARG A 79 1.32 -4.45 13.74
N LEU A 80 2.51 -3.94 14.06
CA LEU A 80 3.42 -4.57 15.00
C LEU A 80 2.93 -4.47 16.45
N THR A 81 2.16 -3.43 16.78
CA THR A 81 1.62 -3.19 18.13
C THR A 81 0.19 -3.69 18.32
N HIS A 82 -0.55 -3.96 17.24
CA HIS A 82 -1.96 -4.38 17.28
C HIS A 82 -2.16 -5.65 16.45
N THR A 83 -2.47 -6.74 17.14
CA THR A 83 -2.69 -8.05 16.50
C THR A 83 -3.86 -7.98 15.51
N PRO A 84 -3.67 -8.33 14.23
CA PRO A 84 -4.74 -8.35 13.26
C PRO A 84 -5.74 -9.47 13.58
N PRO A 85 -7.01 -9.36 13.11
CA PRO A 85 -7.99 -10.44 13.19
C PRO A 85 -7.45 -11.72 12.54
N LEU A 86 -7.87 -12.87 13.08
CA LEU A 86 -7.49 -14.18 12.53
C LEU A 86 -7.97 -14.32 11.08
N SER A 87 -7.17 -15.02 10.28
CA SER A 87 -7.58 -15.39 8.92
C SER A 87 -8.81 -16.30 8.97
N MET A 88 -9.78 -16.02 8.10
CA MET A 88 -10.98 -16.87 7.97
C MET A 88 -10.73 -18.06 7.04
N ASP A 89 -9.64 -18.03 6.29
CA ASP A 89 -9.30 -19.11 5.37
C ASP A 89 -8.83 -20.35 6.13
N THR A 90 -9.54 -21.44 5.95
CA THR A 90 -9.16 -22.76 6.46
C THR A 90 -8.14 -23.45 5.55
N VAL A 91 -8.10 -23.07 4.28
CA VAL A 91 -7.22 -23.66 3.26
C VAL A 91 -5.83 -23.06 3.33
N ALA A 92 -4.83 -23.88 3.55
CA ALA A 92 -3.45 -23.44 3.81
C ALA A 92 -2.86 -22.59 2.67
N TRP A 93 -3.05 -22.97 1.40
CA TRP A 93 -2.49 -22.21 0.28
C TRP A 93 -3.11 -20.81 0.15
N LYS A 94 -4.41 -20.63 0.44
CA LYS A 94 -5.06 -19.30 0.44
C LYS A 94 -4.45 -18.38 1.48
N ARG A 95 -4.19 -18.88 2.71
CA ARG A 95 -3.50 -18.13 3.76
C ARG A 95 -2.10 -17.74 3.34
N THR A 96 -1.33 -18.68 2.77
CA THR A 96 0.02 -18.39 2.28
C THR A 96 0.00 -17.34 1.18
N ALA A 97 -0.89 -17.47 0.19
CA ALA A 97 -1.05 -16.49 -0.88
C ALA A 97 -1.39 -15.10 -0.34
N ALA A 98 -2.31 -15.00 0.64
CA ALA A 98 -2.64 -13.74 1.29
C ALA A 98 -1.44 -13.12 2.03
N HIS A 99 -0.67 -13.93 2.76
CA HIS A 99 0.56 -13.46 3.45
C HIS A 99 1.61 -12.95 2.47
N LEU A 100 1.86 -13.69 1.39
CA LEU A 100 2.81 -13.29 0.35
C LEU A 100 2.38 -12.01 -0.37
N THR A 101 1.09 -11.90 -0.73
CA THR A 101 0.53 -10.70 -1.35
C THR A 101 0.68 -9.48 -0.45
N HIS A 102 0.32 -9.58 0.83
CA HIS A 102 0.49 -8.48 1.77
C HIS A 102 1.95 -8.13 1.99
N GLY A 103 2.84 -9.13 2.11
CA GLY A 103 4.29 -8.90 2.22
C GLY A 103 4.85 -8.15 1.01
N ALA A 104 4.47 -8.59 -0.20
CA ALA A 104 4.88 -7.94 -1.44
C ALA A 104 4.33 -6.51 -1.56
N LEU A 105 3.07 -6.27 -1.16
CA LEU A 105 2.50 -4.92 -1.11
C LEU A 105 3.29 -4.01 -0.16
N TYR A 106 3.61 -4.47 1.05
CA TYR A 106 4.43 -3.69 1.99
C TYR A 106 5.81 -3.39 1.40
N LEU A 107 6.48 -4.39 0.82
CA LEU A 107 7.78 -4.18 0.17
C LEU A 107 7.70 -3.08 -0.90
N LEU A 108 6.69 -3.13 -1.77
CA LEU A 108 6.52 -2.15 -2.84
C LEU A 108 6.14 -0.76 -2.32
N PHE A 109 5.38 -0.67 -1.21
CA PHE A 109 5.03 0.62 -0.59
C PHE A 109 6.23 1.37 -0.02
N PHE A 110 7.30 0.67 0.34
CA PHE A 110 8.58 1.28 0.71
C PHE A 110 9.51 1.45 -0.49
N ALA A 111 9.67 0.42 -1.31
CA ALA A 111 10.64 0.43 -2.40
C ALA A 111 10.32 1.51 -3.45
N ILE A 112 9.07 1.63 -3.90
CA ILE A 112 8.70 2.55 -4.97
C ILE A 112 8.94 4.01 -4.59
N PRO A 113 8.46 4.52 -3.44
CA PRO A 113 8.73 5.91 -3.06
C PRO A 113 10.22 6.18 -2.83
N LEU A 114 10.97 5.24 -2.27
CA LEU A 114 12.42 5.38 -2.07
C LEU A 114 13.17 5.45 -3.40
N VAL A 115 12.85 4.56 -4.35
CA VAL A 115 13.42 4.61 -5.71
C VAL A 115 13.01 5.89 -6.42
N GLY A 116 11.76 6.37 -6.25
CA GLY A 116 11.29 7.64 -6.81
C GLY A 116 12.01 8.84 -6.22
N TRP A 117 12.29 8.82 -4.91
CA TRP A 117 13.06 9.88 -4.25
C TRP A 117 14.52 9.88 -4.72
N ALA A 118 15.18 8.72 -4.78
CA ALA A 118 16.51 8.58 -5.37
C ALA A 118 16.56 9.09 -6.83
N LEU A 119 15.55 8.73 -7.64
CA LEU A 119 15.43 9.21 -9.02
C LEU A 119 15.30 10.73 -9.10
N SER A 120 14.53 11.33 -8.19
CA SER A 120 14.37 12.78 -8.11
C SER A 120 15.68 13.47 -7.76
N SER A 121 16.40 12.98 -6.73
CA SER A 121 17.73 13.49 -6.33
C SER A 121 18.76 13.33 -7.45
N ALA A 122 18.86 12.14 -8.06
CA ALA A 122 19.77 11.88 -9.17
C ALA A 122 19.51 12.78 -10.40
N SER A 123 18.26 13.21 -10.58
CA SER A 123 17.85 14.11 -11.67
C SER A 123 18.13 15.59 -11.38
N GLY A 124 18.57 15.95 -10.18
CA GLY A 124 18.78 17.33 -9.75
C GLY A 124 17.49 18.11 -9.45
N PHE A 125 16.38 17.39 -9.21
CA PHE A 125 15.08 17.97 -8.85
C PHE A 125 14.69 17.57 -7.44
N PRO A 126 15.13 18.28 -6.39
CA PRO A 126 14.89 17.90 -5.01
C PRO A 126 13.40 17.75 -4.68
N VAL A 127 13.10 16.92 -3.71
CA VAL A 127 11.74 16.76 -3.22
C VAL A 127 11.46 17.83 -2.16
N VAL A 128 10.57 18.78 -2.48
CA VAL A 128 10.07 19.77 -1.52
C VAL A 128 8.63 19.45 -1.22
N VAL A 129 8.39 18.79 -0.08
CA VAL A 129 7.06 18.30 0.29
C VAL A 129 6.11 19.47 0.55
N PHE A 130 4.97 19.47 -0.14
CA PHE A 130 3.98 20.55 -0.12
C PHE A 130 4.52 21.94 -0.43
N GLY A 131 5.68 22.03 -1.07
CA GLY A 131 6.34 23.29 -1.38
C GLY A 131 7.01 24.00 -0.18
N VAL A 132 7.05 23.36 0.99
CA VAL A 132 7.53 23.96 2.26
C VAL A 132 8.68 23.18 2.88
N LEU A 133 8.65 21.83 2.84
CA LEU A 133 9.64 21.00 3.52
C LEU A 133 10.59 20.37 2.49
N PRO A 134 11.81 20.90 2.32
CA PRO A 134 12.82 20.26 1.50
C PRO A 134 13.33 18.99 2.17
N LEU A 135 13.31 17.88 1.43
CA LEU A 135 13.94 16.64 1.87
C LEU A 135 15.40 16.62 1.36
N PRO A 136 16.32 16.02 2.13
CA PRO A 136 17.71 15.91 1.73
C PRO A 136 17.85 15.02 0.48
N ASP A 137 18.72 15.42 -0.43
CA ASP A 137 19.15 14.55 -1.52
C ASP A 137 20.16 13.53 -0.96
N PHE A 138 19.88 12.24 -1.12
CA PHE A 138 20.71 11.17 -0.57
C PHE A 138 21.52 10.42 -1.63
N VAL A 139 21.38 10.82 -2.90
CA VAL A 139 22.25 10.40 -4.01
C VAL A 139 22.69 11.61 -4.81
N PRO A 140 23.90 11.58 -5.42
CA PRO A 140 24.37 12.69 -6.25
C PRO A 140 23.58 12.81 -7.55
N VAL A 141 23.65 13.98 -8.18
CA VAL A 141 23.13 14.17 -9.54
C VAL A 141 23.97 13.35 -10.50
N ASP A 142 23.35 12.35 -11.14
CA ASP A 142 24.03 11.39 -12.01
C ASP A 142 23.08 10.87 -13.10
N LYS A 143 23.44 11.11 -14.36
CA LYS A 143 22.65 10.66 -15.52
C LYS A 143 22.60 9.14 -15.68
N ALA A 144 23.66 8.41 -15.31
CA ALA A 144 23.69 6.97 -15.38
C ALA A 144 22.73 6.36 -14.33
N LEU A 145 22.73 6.93 -13.12
CA LEU A 145 21.81 6.54 -12.08
C LEU A 145 20.34 6.82 -12.46
N VAL A 146 20.06 7.96 -13.11
CA VAL A 146 18.72 8.26 -13.67
C VAL A 146 18.31 7.22 -14.70
N ALA A 147 19.21 6.87 -15.63
CA ALA A 147 18.94 5.86 -16.65
C ALA A 147 18.62 4.47 -16.06
N LEU A 148 19.23 4.14 -14.91
CA LEU A 148 18.95 2.91 -14.17
C LEU A 148 17.63 3.00 -13.38
N LEU A 149 17.45 4.05 -12.56
CA LEU A 149 16.34 4.12 -11.61
C LEU A 149 14.97 4.36 -12.29
N LYS A 150 14.94 5.09 -13.41
CA LYS A 150 13.70 5.42 -14.11
C LYS A 150 12.92 4.19 -14.59
N PRO A 151 13.51 3.22 -15.32
CA PRO A 151 12.82 1.99 -15.69
C PRO A 151 12.45 1.13 -14.49
N TRP A 152 13.29 1.06 -13.46
CA TRP A 152 12.97 0.34 -12.23
C TRP A 152 11.75 0.94 -11.51
N HIS A 153 11.72 2.26 -11.30
CA HIS A 153 10.56 2.92 -10.67
C HIS A 153 9.27 2.64 -11.44
N ARG A 154 9.33 2.76 -12.78
CA ARG A 154 8.18 2.47 -13.65
C ARG A 154 7.76 0.99 -13.58
N GLY A 155 8.69 0.06 -13.66
CA GLY A 155 8.41 -1.38 -13.61
C GLY A 155 7.79 -1.78 -12.26
N LEU A 156 8.35 -1.31 -11.15
CA LEU A 156 7.82 -1.56 -9.81
C LEU A 156 6.41 -0.94 -9.64
N ALA A 157 6.15 0.24 -10.22
CA ALA A 157 4.82 0.87 -10.18
C ALA A 157 3.78 0.04 -10.94
N PHE A 158 4.10 -0.51 -12.11
CA PHE A 158 3.21 -1.43 -12.84
C PHE A 158 3.01 -2.76 -12.09
N ALA A 159 4.06 -3.30 -11.48
CA ALA A 159 3.97 -4.49 -10.63
C ALA A 159 3.02 -4.23 -9.43
N LEU A 160 3.13 -3.05 -8.81
CA LEU A 160 2.19 -2.64 -7.75
C LEU A 160 0.76 -2.57 -8.26
N GLY A 161 0.52 -1.93 -9.43
CA GLY A 161 -0.81 -1.85 -10.03
C GLY A 161 -1.44 -3.22 -10.27
N GLY A 162 -0.67 -4.16 -10.82
CA GLY A 162 -1.07 -5.55 -11.01
C GLY A 162 -1.38 -6.25 -9.68
N LEU A 163 -0.51 -6.10 -8.69
CA LEU A 163 -0.68 -6.71 -7.38
C LEU A 163 -1.89 -6.15 -6.60
N VAL A 164 -2.14 -4.84 -6.69
CA VAL A 164 -3.35 -4.19 -6.13
C VAL A 164 -4.60 -4.74 -6.82
N THR A 165 -4.58 -4.91 -8.13
CA THR A 165 -5.70 -5.51 -8.88
C THR A 165 -5.99 -6.93 -8.38
N VAL A 166 -4.96 -7.78 -8.27
CA VAL A 166 -5.11 -9.14 -7.72
C VAL A 166 -5.64 -9.10 -6.28
N HIS A 167 -5.13 -8.20 -5.43
CA HIS A 167 -5.58 -8.03 -4.06
C HIS A 167 -7.07 -7.67 -3.97
N VAL A 168 -7.54 -6.74 -4.80
CA VAL A 168 -8.96 -6.34 -4.84
C VAL A 168 -9.83 -7.48 -5.36
N LEU A 169 -9.42 -8.14 -6.45
CA LEU A 169 -10.16 -9.28 -7.00
C LEU A 169 -10.26 -10.44 -6.01
N ALA A 170 -9.18 -10.73 -5.28
CA ALA A 170 -9.19 -11.75 -4.22
C ALA A 170 -10.14 -11.36 -3.09
N ALA A 171 -10.16 -10.10 -2.64
CA ALA A 171 -11.10 -9.64 -1.61
C ALA A 171 -12.57 -9.76 -2.05
N VAL A 172 -12.86 -9.46 -3.33
CA VAL A 172 -14.20 -9.66 -3.91
C VAL A 172 -14.53 -11.16 -4.01
N ALA A 173 -13.61 -11.98 -4.49
CA ALA A 173 -13.81 -13.43 -4.59
C ALA A 173 -14.08 -14.05 -3.22
N HIS A 174 -13.32 -13.70 -2.17
CA HIS A 174 -13.57 -14.15 -0.80
C HIS A 174 -14.96 -13.76 -0.31
N ARG A 175 -15.48 -12.60 -0.72
CA ARG A 175 -16.82 -12.16 -0.36
C ARG A 175 -17.90 -12.91 -1.12
N VAL A 176 -17.74 -13.09 -2.44
CA VAL A 176 -18.79 -13.60 -3.33
C VAL A 176 -18.78 -15.14 -3.38
N VAL A 177 -17.59 -15.75 -3.43
CA VAL A 177 -17.43 -17.20 -3.60
C VAL A 177 -17.37 -17.91 -2.24
N ASP A 178 -16.54 -17.40 -1.32
CA ASP A 178 -16.30 -18.04 -0.04
C ASP A 178 -17.29 -17.57 1.06
N GLY A 179 -18.08 -16.52 0.81
CA GLY A 179 -19.01 -15.95 1.80
C GLY A 179 -18.34 -15.22 2.97
N HIS A 180 -17.02 -15.03 2.91
CA HIS A 180 -16.27 -14.42 4.01
C HIS A 180 -16.51 -12.90 4.09
N PRO A 181 -16.79 -12.32 5.28
CA PRO A 181 -17.04 -10.90 5.46
C PRO A 181 -15.77 -10.04 5.48
N VAL A 182 -14.77 -10.35 4.60
CA VAL A 182 -13.48 -9.63 4.56
C VAL A 182 -13.63 -8.12 4.33
N LEU A 183 -14.55 -7.72 3.46
CA LEU A 183 -14.83 -6.31 3.17
C LEU A 183 -15.54 -5.62 4.34
N GLN A 184 -16.41 -6.33 5.06
CA GLN A 184 -17.08 -5.81 6.26
C GLN A 184 -16.09 -5.59 7.41
N ARG A 185 -15.06 -6.43 7.52
CA ARG A 185 -13.95 -6.25 8.47
C ARG A 185 -13.14 -4.98 8.18
N MET A 186 -13.14 -4.54 6.92
CA MET A 186 -12.50 -3.30 6.44
C MET A 186 -13.47 -2.11 6.35
N GLY A 187 -14.63 -2.20 7.03
CA GLY A 187 -15.59 -1.11 7.17
C GLY A 187 -16.60 -0.94 6.03
N LEU A 188 -16.51 -1.74 4.95
CA LEU A 188 -17.49 -1.71 3.85
C LEU A 188 -18.71 -2.56 4.22
N ARG A 189 -19.82 -1.91 4.52
CA ARG A 189 -21.11 -2.57 4.77
C ARG A 189 -21.90 -2.60 3.45
N PHE A 190 -22.07 -3.80 2.91
CA PHE A 190 -23.05 -4.04 1.85
C PHE A 190 -24.37 -4.46 2.52
N ARG A 191 -25.46 -3.78 2.20
CA ARG A 191 -26.84 -4.19 2.54
C ARG A 191 -27.23 -5.37 1.67
#